data_e7f2e9008175c5dea299b1a0dd289894
#
_entry.id   e7f2e9008175c5dea299b1a0dd289894
#
_cell.length_a   1.000
_cell.length_b   1.000
_cell.length_c   1.000
_cell.angle_alpha   90.00
_cell.angle_beta   90.00
_cell.angle_gamma   90.00
#
_symmetry.space_group_name_H-M   'P 1'
#
loop_
_entity.id
_entity.type
_entity.pdbx_description
1 polymer ?
#
loop_
_entity_poly.entity_id
_entity_poly.type
_entity_poly.pdbx_seq_one_letter_code
_entity_poly.pdbx_strand_id
1 'polypeptide(L)'
;MASKQVERARALVRERIQVTRGAMAACDDAVERELGELGARGVVPSCRKGCAHCCRQEILVPRAEAEAIVAWLRASWTPAQIDALADRLRAWLAWYRDDCRRLIQSGETRGSALYEHGPQCVALEDDACSIYPTRPMMCRMHYVRSSPDACRQQADPRVTAEPVTVLPSIHRVTQPAVLRIRAEIERQGSDFLGTVHLLPEWLAHLLQVEAQPWRTAPPEF
;
A
#
# COMPACT_ATOMS: atom_id res chain seq x y z
N MET A 1 15.87 -19.79 -28.26
CA MET A 1 16.36 -18.57 -27.53
C MET A 1 15.27 -17.94 -26.68
N ALA A 2 14.07 -17.74 -27.16
CA ALA A 2 12.93 -17.16 -26.42
C ALA A 2 12.60 -17.87 -25.08
N SER A 3 12.65 -19.21 -25.03
CA SER A 3 12.36 -19.99 -23.81
C SER A 3 13.32 -19.68 -22.65
N LYS A 4 14.62 -19.56 -22.89
CA LYS A 4 15.63 -19.25 -21.86
C LYS A 4 15.47 -17.83 -21.31
N GLN A 5 15.08 -16.88 -22.16
CA GLN A 5 14.86 -15.48 -21.76
C GLN A 5 13.61 -15.36 -20.86
N VAL A 6 12.53 -16.06 -21.20
CA VAL A 6 11.31 -16.12 -20.37
C VAL A 6 11.61 -16.78 -19.02
N GLU A 7 12.35 -17.86 -19.00
CA GLU A 7 12.73 -18.55 -17.76
C GLU A 7 13.59 -17.64 -16.86
N ARG A 8 14.55 -16.92 -17.43
CA ARG A 8 15.34 -15.93 -16.69
C ARG A 8 14.49 -14.81 -16.11
N ALA A 9 13.53 -14.27 -16.86
CA ALA A 9 12.61 -13.24 -16.39
C ALA A 9 11.76 -13.76 -15.20
N ARG A 10 11.22 -14.98 -15.32
CA ARG A 10 10.47 -15.62 -14.23
C ARG A 10 11.33 -15.85 -12.97
N ALA A 11 12.61 -16.21 -13.14
CA ALA A 11 13.52 -16.38 -12.01
C ALA A 11 13.75 -15.06 -11.27
N LEU A 12 13.96 -13.95 -11.98
CA LEU A 12 14.10 -12.62 -11.38
C LEU A 12 12.84 -12.19 -10.60
N VAL A 13 11.65 -12.47 -11.14
CA VAL A 13 10.39 -12.19 -10.41
C VAL A 13 10.30 -13.02 -9.13
N ARG A 14 10.60 -14.32 -9.19
CA ARG A 14 10.59 -15.19 -7.99
C ARG A 14 11.56 -14.70 -6.90
N GLU A 15 12.78 -14.33 -7.30
CA GLU A 15 13.80 -13.79 -6.40
C GLU A 15 13.32 -12.50 -5.74
N ARG A 16 12.80 -11.56 -6.53
CA ARG A 16 12.26 -10.28 -6.05
C ARG A 16 11.12 -10.48 -5.04
N ILE A 17 10.20 -11.40 -5.32
CA ILE A 17 9.12 -11.76 -4.41
C ILE A 17 9.68 -12.32 -3.09
N GLN A 18 10.67 -13.19 -3.14
CA GLN A 18 11.28 -13.79 -1.96
C GLN A 18 12.00 -12.76 -1.09
N VAL A 19 12.79 -11.87 -1.71
CA VAL A 19 13.48 -10.78 -1.01
C VAL A 19 12.46 -9.84 -0.35
N THR A 20 11.40 -9.48 -1.07
CA THR A 20 10.34 -8.59 -0.56
C THR A 20 9.60 -9.21 0.62
N ARG A 21 9.22 -10.48 0.54
CA ARG A 21 8.59 -11.19 1.67
C ARG A 21 9.49 -11.25 2.90
N GLY A 22 10.77 -11.50 2.71
CA GLY A 22 11.76 -11.47 3.80
C GLY A 22 11.91 -10.08 4.42
N ALA A 23 11.86 -9.02 3.60
CA ALA A 23 11.88 -7.65 4.08
C ALA A 23 10.59 -7.28 4.84
N MET A 24 9.42 -7.72 4.36
CA MET A 24 8.13 -7.52 5.04
C MET A 24 8.12 -8.20 6.42
N ALA A 25 8.60 -9.44 6.52
CA ALA A 25 8.72 -10.14 7.80
C ALA A 25 9.67 -9.42 8.76
N ALA A 26 10.86 -9.03 8.28
CA ALA A 26 11.81 -8.27 9.08
C ALA A 26 11.25 -6.90 9.55
N CYS A 27 10.39 -6.28 8.74
CA CYS A 27 9.67 -5.08 9.12
C CYS A 27 8.69 -5.35 10.28
N ASP A 28 7.88 -6.41 10.18
CA ASP A 28 6.94 -6.77 11.25
C ASP A 28 7.67 -7.06 12.57
N ASP A 29 8.78 -7.81 12.52
CA ASP A 29 9.61 -8.09 13.70
C ASP A 29 10.20 -6.81 14.31
N ALA A 30 10.64 -5.86 13.48
CA ALA A 30 11.17 -4.59 13.94
C ALA A 30 10.07 -3.72 14.57
N VAL A 31 8.89 -3.69 13.97
CA VAL A 31 7.72 -2.97 14.49
C VAL A 31 7.30 -3.55 15.84
N GLU A 32 7.20 -4.87 15.95
CA GLU A 32 6.79 -5.54 17.19
C GLU A 32 7.74 -5.21 18.36
N ARG A 33 9.06 -5.29 18.12
CA ARG A 33 10.06 -4.90 19.13
C ARG A 33 9.93 -3.44 19.54
N GLU A 34 9.83 -2.53 18.57
CA GLU A 34 9.71 -1.10 18.86
C GLU A 34 8.42 -0.76 19.61
N LEU A 35 7.30 -1.42 19.27
CA LEU A 35 6.03 -1.26 20.00
C LEU A 35 6.15 -1.75 21.45
N GLY A 36 6.88 -2.84 21.68
CA GLY A 36 7.19 -3.33 23.04
C GLY A 36 8.01 -2.31 23.85
N GLU A 37 9.05 -1.71 23.24
CA GLU A 37 9.89 -0.68 23.86
C GLU A 37 9.11 0.61 24.13
N LEU A 38 8.24 1.02 23.21
CA LEU A 38 7.35 2.17 23.38
C LEU A 38 6.36 1.92 24.53
N GLY A 39 5.77 0.73 24.57
CA GLY A 39 4.85 0.34 25.64
C GLY A 39 5.51 0.36 27.03
N ALA A 40 6.75 -0.12 27.15
CA ALA A 40 7.52 -0.04 28.39
C ALA A 40 7.78 1.40 28.85
N ARG A 41 7.74 2.38 27.93
CA ARG A 41 7.85 3.82 28.21
C ARG A 41 6.50 4.52 28.34
N GLY A 42 5.39 3.77 28.38
CA GLY A 42 4.03 4.32 28.46
C GLY A 42 3.49 4.92 27.17
N VAL A 43 4.15 4.68 26.03
CA VAL A 43 3.68 5.16 24.73
C VAL A 43 2.94 4.03 24.01
N VAL A 44 1.62 4.16 23.92
CA VAL A 44 0.75 3.17 23.26
C VAL A 44 0.20 3.76 21.97
N PRO A 45 0.35 3.09 20.81
CA PRO A 45 -0.26 3.55 19.58
C PRO A 45 -1.78 3.39 19.65
N SER A 46 -2.49 4.29 18.99
CA SER A 46 -3.96 4.22 18.87
C SER A 46 -4.43 3.24 17.79
N CYS A 47 -3.51 2.82 16.92
CA CYS A 47 -3.79 1.87 15.85
C CYS A 47 -4.12 0.48 16.41
N ARG A 48 -5.25 -0.09 15.96
CA ARG A 48 -5.70 -1.44 16.35
C ARG A 48 -6.43 -2.11 15.20
N LYS A 49 -6.64 -3.42 15.28
CA LYS A 49 -7.49 -4.15 14.33
C LYS A 49 -8.89 -3.52 14.31
N GLY A 50 -9.45 -3.32 13.14
CA GLY A 50 -10.73 -2.64 12.94
C GLY A 50 -10.63 -1.11 12.84
N CYS A 51 -9.43 -0.52 12.95
CA CYS A 51 -9.21 0.89 12.66
C CYS A 51 -8.86 1.03 11.17
N ALA A 52 -9.80 1.55 10.37
CA ALA A 52 -9.71 1.62 8.92
C ALA A 52 -9.54 3.04 8.36
N HIS A 53 -9.30 4.05 9.21
CA HIS A 53 -9.27 5.45 8.76
C HIS A 53 -8.15 5.73 7.74
N CYS A 54 -6.96 5.14 7.93
CA CYS A 54 -5.85 5.28 6.97
C CYS A 54 -6.07 4.49 5.66
N CYS A 55 -7.07 3.63 5.57
CA CYS A 55 -7.41 2.89 4.34
C CYS A 55 -8.10 3.76 3.26
N ARG A 56 -8.11 5.08 3.44
CA ARG A 56 -8.49 6.07 2.42
C ARG A 56 -7.29 6.81 1.83
N GLN A 57 -6.09 6.52 2.29
CA GLN A 57 -4.88 7.17 1.81
C GLN A 57 -4.44 6.60 0.45
N GLU A 58 -3.67 7.39 -0.28
CA GLU A 58 -2.97 6.96 -1.47
C GLU A 58 -1.83 6.02 -1.07
N ILE A 59 -2.03 4.72 -1.31
CA ILE A 59 -1.03 3.70 -0.98
C ILE A 59 -0.15 3.50 -2.21
N LEU A 60 0.99 4.16 -2.20
CA LEU A 60 2.03 4.01 -3.21
C LEU A 60 2.93 2.81 -2.86
N VAL A 61 3.11 1.91 -3.81
CA VAL A 61 3.91 0.70 -3.63
C VAL A 61 4.85 0.48 -4.82
N PRO A 62 6.07 0.02 -4.60
CA PRO A 62 6.93 -0.42 -5.69
C PRO A 62 6.41 -1.76 -6.24
N ARG A 63 6.74 -2.03 -7.49
CA ARG A 63 6.37 -3.27 -8.19
C ARG A 63 6.63 -4.54 -7.38
N ALA A 64 7.76 -4.60 -6.68
CA ALA A 64 8.15 -5.76 -5.89
C ALA A 64 7.15 -6.11 -4.79
N GLU A 65 6.59 -5.11 -4.12
CA GLU A 65 5.55 -5.31 -3.10
C GLU A 65 4.26 -5.82 -3.74
N ALA A 66 3.83 -5.23 -4.84
CA ALA A 66 2.65 -5.66 -5.55
C ALA A 66 2.76 -7.11 -6.07
N GLU A 67 3.92 -7.49 -6.61
CA GLU A 67 4.21 -8.86 -7.02
C GLU A 67 4.14 -9.84 -5.83
N ALA A 68 4.67 -9.47 -4.67
CA ALA A 68 4.60 -10.29 -3.46
C ALA A 68 3.16 -10.45 -2.95
N ILE A 69 2.36 -9.37 -3.02
CA ILE A 69 0.93 -9.39 -2.67
C ILE A 69 0.15 -10.32 -3.61
N VAL A 70 0.31 -10.15 -4.93
CA VAL A 70 -0.40 -10.98 -5.91
C VAL A 70 0.01 -12.45 -5.82
N ALA A 71 1.29 -12.73 -5.58
CA ALA A 71 1.75 -14.10 -5.36
C ALA A 71 1.15 -14.73 -4.09
N TRP A 72 0.91 -13.93 -3.04
CA TRP A 72 0.20 -14.38 -1.85
C TRP A 72 -1.29 -14.60 -2.13
N LEU A 73 -1.96 -13.67 -2.80
CA LEU A 73 -3.37 -13.80 -3.20
C LEU A 73 -3.62 -15.10 -3.96
N ARG A 74 -2.80 -15.36 -4.99
CA ARG A 74 -2.92 -16.57 -5.81
C ARG A 74 -2.67 -17.88 -5.04
N ALA A 75 -1.91 -17.82 -3.97
CA ALA A 75 -1.60 -18.98 -3.13
C ALA A 75 -2.65 -19.21 -2.02
N SER A 76 -3.36 -18.16 -1.59
CA SER A 76 -4.17 -18.17 -0.37
C SER A 76 -5.66 -17.98 -0.61
N TRP A 77 -6.04 -17.37 -1.73
CA TRP A 77 -7.42 -17.04 -2.04
C TRP A 77 -8.02 -17.97 -3.07
N THR A 78 -9.33 -18.17 -2.96
CA THR A 78 -10.13 -18.87 -3.98
C THR A 78 -10.31 -17.98 -5.22
N PRO A 79 -10.61 -18.56 -6.39
CA PRO A 79 -10.95 -17.78 -7.58
C PRO A 79 -12.06 -16.75 -7.33
N ALA A 80 -13.12 -17.11 -6.60
CA ALA A 80 -14.23 -16.22 -6.28
C ALA A 80 -13.80 -15.00 -5.45
N GLN A 81 -12.84 -15.15 -4.52
CA GLN A 81 -12.29 -14.02 -3.76
C GLN A 81 -11.45 -13.10 -4.65
N ILE A 82 -10.70 -13.66 -5.60
CA ILE A 82 -9.94 -12.90 -6.59
C ILE A 82 -10.89 -12.14 -7.52
N ASP A 83 -11.97 -12.75 -7.96
CA ASP A 83 -12.99 -12.12 -8.81
C ASP A 83 -13.68 -10.96 -8.06
N ALA A 84 -14.03 -11.14 -6.80
CA ALA A 84 -14.60 -10.08 -5.97
C ALA A 84 -13.61 -8.90 -5.78
N LEU A 85 -12.31 -9.19 -5.62
CA LEU A 85 -11.29 -8.14 -5.62
C LEU A 85 -11.21 -7.43 -6.97
N ALA A 86 -11.29 -8.17 -8.07
CA ALA A 86 -11.27 -7.60 -9.42
C ALA A 86 -12.44 -6.62 -9.64
N ASP A 87 -13.63 -6.93 -9.15
CA ASP A 87 -14.77 -6.00 -9.22
C ASP A 87 -14.53 -4.73 -8.40
N ARG A 88 -13.99 -4.84 -7.19
CA ARG A 88 -13.60 -3.66 -6.38
C ARG A 88 -12.51 -2.83 -7.08
N LEU A 89 -11.54 -3.48 -7.71
CA LEU A 89 -10.50 -2.80 -8.49
C LEU A 89 -11.09 -2.02 -9.67
N ARG A 90 -12.02 -2.60 -10.43
CA ARG A 90 -12.70 -1.90 -11.54
C ARG A 90 -13.44 -0.66 -11.05
N ALA A 91 -14.20 -0.80 -9.98
CA ALA A 91 -14.95 0.32 -9.40
C ALA A 91 -14.00 1.42 -8.89
N TRP A 92 -12.92 1.05 -8.19
CA TRP A 92 -11.93 1.99 -7.68
C TRP A 92 -11.23 2.75 -8.81
N LEU A 93 -10.81 2.05 -9.85
CA LEU A 93 -10.12 2.64 -11.00
C LEU A 93 -11.04 3.54 -11.84
N ALA A 94 -12.31 3.17 -11.97
CA ALA A 94 -13.32 4.01 -12.64
C ALA A 94 -13.46 5.34 -11.88
N TRP A 95 -13.66 5.30 -10.55
CA TRP A 95 -13.72 6.48 -9.72
C TRP A 95 -12.45 7.33 -9.83
N TYR A 96 -11.27 6.73 -9.78
CA TYR A 96 -9.99 7.44 -9.83
C TYR A 96 -9.77 8.14 -11.18
N ARG A 97 -10.19 7.53 -12.27
CA ARG A 97 -10.08 8.13 -13.63
C ARG A 97 -11.03 9.30 -13.85
N ASP A 98 -12.24 9.17 -13.37
CA ASP A 98 -13.33 10.05 -13.74
C ASP A 98 -13.61 11.09 -12.63
N ASP A 99 -13.98 10.66 -11.44
CA ASP A 99 -14.36 11.53 -10.34
C ASP A 99 -13.17 12.23 -9.69
N CYS A 100 -12.08 11.52 -9.43
CA CYS A 100 -10.88 12.08 -8.79
C CYS A 100 -10.33 13.23 -9.65
N ARG A 101 -10.24 13.01 -10.96
CA ARG A 101 -9.80 14.05 -11.90
C ARG A 101 -10.75 15.25 -11.92
N ARG A 102 -12.05 15.01 -11.97
CA ARG A 102 -13.06 16.07 -11.94
C ARG A 102 -12.93 16.92 -10.68
N LEU A 103 -12.80 16.29 -9.51
CA LEU A 103 -12.64 16.95 -8.22
C LEU A 103 -11.36 17.82 -8.16
N ILE A 104 -10.25 17.31 -8.68
CA ILE A 104 -8.99 18.08 -8.76
C ILE A 104 -9.15 19.29 -9.68
N GLN A 105 -9.76 19.10 -10.85
CA GLN A 105 -9.94 20.18 -11.84
C GLN A 105 -10.93 21.26 -11.38
N SER A 106 -11.96 20.89 -10.63
CA SER A 106 -12.95 21.86 -10.10
C SER A 106 -12.45 22.62 -8.86
N GLY A 107 -11.33 22.18 -8.26
CA GLY A 107 -10.83 22.77 -7.00
C GLY A 107 -11.72 22.46 -5.78
N GLU A 108 -12.55 21.43 -5.87
CA GLU A 108 -13.45 21.01 -4.79
C GLU A 108 -12.68 20.30 -3.64
N THR A 109 -11.39 19.97 -3.84
CA THR A 109 -10.55 19.34 -2.84
C THR A 109 -9.60 20.33 -2.19
N ARG A 110 -9.34 20.19 -0.90
CA ARG A 110 -8.37 21.00 -0.14
C ARG A 110 -7.04 20.28 0.06
N GLY A 111 -7.00 18.98 -0.23
CA GLY A 111 -5.85 18.11 -0.11
C GLY A 111 -5.94 16.97 -1.12
N SER A 112 -5.84 15.72 -0.66
CA SER A 112 -5.99 14.56 -1.54
C SER A 112 -7.47 14.30 -1.84
N ALA A 113 -7.85 14.34 -3.13
CA ALA A 113 -9.18 13.99 -3.58
C ALA A 113 -9.59 12.57 -3.17
N LEU A 114 -8.65 11.62 -3.21
CA LEU A 114 -8.88 10.24 -2.78
C LEU A 114 -9.21 10.19 -1.29
N TYR A 115 -8.45 10.89 -0.45
CA TYR A 115 -8.66 10.88 0.99
C TYR A 115 -9.98 11.53 1.40
N GLU A 116 -10.34 12.65 0.78
CA GLU A 116 -11.54 13.42 1.11
C GLU A 116 -12.83 12.77 0.57
N HIS A 117 -12.80 12.23 -0.64
CA HIS A 117 -13.98 11.82 -1.39
C HIS A 117 -13.91 10.40 -1.94
N GLY A 118 -12.74 9.78 -1.95
CA GLY A 118 -12.51 8.52 -2.62
C GLY A 118 -13.07 7.30 -1.91
N PRO A 119 -13.13 6.18 -2.63
CA PRO A 119 -13.46 4.90 -2.05
C PRO A 119 -12.37 4.45 -1.06
N GLN A 120 -12.73 3.57 -0.17
CA GLN A 120 -11.78 2.89 0.70
C GLN A 120 -10.83 1.99 -0.10
N CYS A 121 -9.74 1.57 0.55
CA CYS A 121 -8.80 0.63 -0.02
C CYS A 121 -9.52 -0.64 -0.52
N VAL A 122 -9.16 -1.10 -1.71
CA VAL A 122 -9.74 -2.30 -2.35
C VAL A 122 -9.58 -3.58 -1.54
N ALA A 123 -8.61 -3.61 -0.61
CA ALA A 123 -8.36 -4.72 0.29
C ALA A 123 -9.04 -4.58 1.67
N LEU A 124 -9.89 -3.57 1.87
CA LEU A 124 -10.63 -3.41 3.11
C LEU A 124 -11.97 -4.17 3.01
N GLU A 125 -12.21 -5.07 3.94
CA GLU A 125 -13.45 -5.86 4.07
C GLU A 125 -13.84 -5.85 5.56
N ASP A 126 -15.07 -5.48 5.87
CA ASP A 126 -15.59 -5.42 7.25
C ASP A 126 -14.64 -4.71 8.24
N ASP A 127 -14.15 -3.53 7.85
CA ASP A 127 -13.17 -2.73 8.61
C ASP A 127 -11.84 -3.45 8.91
N ALA A 128 -11.55 -4.55 8.21
CA ALA A 128 -10.31 -5.29 8.33
C ALA A 128 -9.59 -5.41 6.98
N CYS A 129 -8.25 -5.35 7.03
CA CYS A 129 -7.43 -5.55 5.84
C CYS A 129 -7.41 -7.03 5.45
N SER A 130 -8.01 -7.40 4.32
CA SER A 130 -8.07 -8.79 3.84
C SER A 130 -6.71 -9.32 3.34
N ILE A 131 -5.76 -8.42 3.07
CA ILE A 131 -4.37 -8.75 2.73
C ILE A 131 -3.40 -8.47 3.89
N TYR A 132 -3.87 -8.46 5.15
CA TYR A 132 -3.07 -8.08 6.31
C TYR A 132 -1.69 -8.77 6.40
N PRO A 133 -1.56 -10.08 6.14
CA PRO A 133 -0.26 -10.77 6.19
C PRO A 133 0.75 -10.27 5.15
N THR A 134 0.27 -9.73 4.05
CA THR A 134 1.09 -9.23 2.93
C THR A 134 0.85 -7.74 2.64
N ARG A 135 0.27 -6.99 3.61
CA ARG A 135 0.01 -5.55 3.44
C ARG A 135 1.29 -4.79 3.08
N PRO A 136 1.19 -3.70 2.31
CA PRO A 136 2.33 -2.89 1.91
C PRO A 136 3.19 -2.39 3.07
N MET A 137 4.46 -2.06 2.80
CA MET A 137 5.39 -1.49 3.78
C MET A 137 4.84 -0.20 4.39
N MET A 138 4.24 0.69 3.59
CA MET A 138 3.59 1.91 4.11
C MET A 138 2.54 1.58 5.18
N CYS A 139 1.71 0.57 4.96
CA CYS A 139 0.69 0.15 5.92
C CYS A 139 1.30 -0.50 7.17
N ARG A 140 2.47 -1.18 7.04
CA ARG A 140 3.19 -1.80 8.16
C ARG A 140 3.82 -0.77 9.09
N MET A 141 4.25 0.36 8.52
CA MET A 141 4.97 1.41 9.23
C MET A 141 4.05 2.51 9.80
N HIS A 142 2.79 2.54 9.39
CA HIS A 142 1.87 3.61 9.76
C HIS A 142 1.26 3.36 11.14
N TYR A 143 1.87 3.94 12.17
CA TYR A 143 1.37 3.94 13.54
C TYR A 143 1.29 5.36 14.07
N VAL A 144 0.18 5.67 14.74
CA VAL A 144 -0.08 6.99 15.32
C VAL A 144 -0.36 6.89 16.82
N ARG A 145 -0.05 7.95 17.57
CA ARG A 145 -0.39 8.10 18.99
C ARG A 145 -1.58 9.04 19.21
N SER A 146 -1.91 9.88 18.24
CA SER A 146 -3.14 10.69 18.26
C SER A 146 -4.38 9.81 18.28
N SER A 147 -5.51 10.35 18.70
CA SER A 147 -6.75 9.58 18.73
C SER A 147 -7.14 9.07 17.33
N PRO A 148 -7.88 7.95 17.22
CA PRO A 148 -8.42 7.51 15.93
C PRO A 148 -9.31 8.56 15.27
N ASP A 149 -9.95 9.42 16.08
CA ASP A 149 -10.76 10.53 15.59
C ASP A 149 -9.95 11.57 14.84
N ALA A 150 -8.68 11.81 15.21
CA ALA A 150 -7.79 12.67 14.45
C ALA A 150 -7.61 12.14 13.01
N CYS A 151 -7.40 10.82 12.84
CA CYS A 151 -7.30 10.20 11.52
C CYS A 151 -8.61 10.29 10.73
N ARG A 152 -9.77 10.14 11.39
CA ARG A 152 -11.07 10.28 10.76
C ARG A 152 -11.33 11.72 10.32
N GLN A 153 -11.01 12.68 11.19
CA GLN A 153 -11.22 14.11 10.96
C GLN A 153 -10.33 14.66 9.86
N GLN A 154 -9.15 14.09 9.64
CA GLN A 154 -8.28 14.46 8.52
C GLN A 154 -8.96 14.25 7.16
N ALA A 155 -9.93 13.33 7.07
CA ALA A 155 -10.75 13.14 5.88
C ALA A 155 -11.92 14.14 5.77
N ASP A 156 -12.27 14.87 6.84
CA ASP A 156 -13.34 15.86 6.84
C ASP A 156 -12.75 17.26 7.03
N PRO A 157 -12.63 18.07 5.96
CA PRO A 157 -12.03 19.40 6.03
C PRO A 157 -12.83 20.40 6.85
N ARG A 158 -14.06 20.07 7.26
CA ARG A 158 -14.93 20.93 8.10
C ARG A 158 -14.59 20.81 9.59
N VAL A 159 -13.85 19.79 9.97
CA VAL A 159 -13.48 19.53 11.36
C VAL A 159 -12.07 20.06 11.63
N THR A 160 -11.94 20.93 12.61
CA THR A 160 -10.65 21.33 13.19
C THR A 160 -10.10 20.15 13.97
N ALA A 161 -9.25 19.38 13.34
CA ALA A 161 -8.72 18.16 13.92
C ALA A 161 -7.47 18.41 14.77
N GLU A 162 -7.33 17.61 15.81
CA GLU A 162 -6.02 17.36 16.41
C GLU A 162 -5.09 16.81 15.32
N PRO A 163 -3.84 17.31 15.20
CA PRO A 163 -2.91 16.80 14.19
C PRO A 163 -2.64 15.31 14.36
N VAL A 164 -2.68 14.56 13.26
CA VAL A 164 -2.25 13.16 13.25
C VAL A 164 -0.78 13.08 13.63
N THR A 165 -0.48 12.42 14.75
CA THR A 165 0.89 12.30 15.25
C THR A 165 1.39 10.89 15.02
N VAL A 166 2.20 10.71 13.98
CA VAL A 166 2.88 9.45 13.67
C VAL A 166 3.96 9.12 14.70
N LEU A 167 4.35 7.86 14.79
CA LEU A 167 5.46 7.39 15.62
C LEU A 167 6.75 7.32 14.78
N PRO A 168 7.66 8.33 14.87
CA PRO A 168 8.84 8.38 13.99
C PRO A 168 9.83 7.24 14.23
N SER A 169 9.86 6.66 15.42
CA SER A 169 10.73 5.54 15.74
C SER A 169 10.37 4.29 14.94
N ILE A 170 9.10 4.07 14.65
CA ILE A 170 8.65 2.98 13.77
C ILE A 170 9.25 3.12 12.37
N HIS A 171 9.20 4.32 11.78
CA HIS A 171 9.83 4.57 10.48
C HIS A 171 11.33 4.32 10.50
N ARG A 172 12.01 4.68 11.58
CA ARG A 172 13.46 4.49 11.74
C ARG A 172 13.83 3.02 11.77
N VAL A 173 13.15 2.21 12.58
CA VAL A 173 13.48 0.77 12.73
C VAL A 173 13.10 -0.06 11.52
N THR A 174 12.17 0.42 10.70
CA THR A 174 11.72 -0.28 9.47
C THR A 174 12.49 0.11 8.22
N GLN A 175 13.25 1.21 8.25
CA GLN A 175 14.02 1.69 7.10
C GLN A 175 14.94 0.64 6.46
N PRO A 176 15.66 -0.22 7.22
CA PRO A 176 16.50 -1.27 6.61
C PRO A 176 15.72 -2.24 5.72
N ALA A 177 14.48 -2.56 6.07
CA ALA A 177 13.62 -3.43 5.27
C ALA A 177 13.20 -2.75 3.95
N VAL A 178 12.86 -1.46 4.00
CA VAL A 178 12.53 -0.67 2.80
C VAL A 178 13.73 -0.58 1.85
N LEU A 179 14.91 -0.29 2.41
CA LEU A 179 16.17 -0.20 1.63
C LEU A 179 16.53 -1.54 0.98
N ARG A 180 16.22 -2.66 1.61
CA ARG A 180 16.45 -3.99 1.03
C ARG A 180 15.59 -4.23 -0.20
N ILE A 181 14.33 -3.83 -0.20
CA ILE A 181 13.44 -3.93 -1.37
C ILE A 181 13.96 -3.03 -2.49
N ARG A 182 14.33 -1.81 -2.16
CA ARG A 182 14.90 -0.85 -3.12
C ARG A 182 16.17 -1.43 -3.78
N ALA A 183 17.12 -1.88 -2.98
CA ALA A 183 18.37 -2.44 -3.47
C ALA A 183 18.14 -3.64 -4.40
N GLU A 184 17.15 -4.49 -4.14
CA GLU A 184 16.80 -5.61 -5.00
C GLU A 184 16.25 -5.16 -6.35
N ILE A 185 15.38 -4.14 -6.38
CA ILE A 185 14.84 -3.58 -7.62
C ILE A 185 15.96 -2.98 -8.47
N GLU A 186 16.84 -2.19 -7.85
CA GLU A 186 17.98 -1.56 -8.51
C GLU A 186 19.02 -2.59 -8.99
N ARG A 187 19.28 -3.63 -8.21
CA ARG A 187 20.14 -4.76 -8.61
C ARG A 187 19.64 -5.47 -9.86
N GLN A 188 18.34 -5.52 -10.07
CA GLN A 188 17.72 -6.09 -11.28
C GLN A 188 17.66 -5.12 -12.46
N GLY A 189 18.26 -3.92 -12.33
CA GLY A 189 18.38 -2.94 -13.39
C GLY A 189 17.14 -2.07 -13.60
N SER A 190 16.22 -2.02 -12.61
CA SER A 190 15.06 -1.13 -12.65
C SER A 190 15.31 0.08 -11.76
N ASP A 191 14.83 1.27 -12.19
CA ASP A 191 14.76 2.43 -11.33
C ASP A 191 13.65 2.23 -10.29
N PHE A 192 13.98 2.37 -9.01
CA PHE A 192 13.04 2.15 -7.93
C PHE A 192 11.82 3.06 -8.04
N LEU A 193 12.04 4.37 -8.24
CA LEU A 193 10.95 5.35 -8.31
C LEU A 193 10.04 5.11 -9.52
N GLY A 194 10.61 4.73 -10.65
CA GLY A 194 9.86 4.37 -11.84
C GLY A 194 8.98 3.11 -11.69
N THR A 195 9.14 2.36 -10.58
CA THR A 195 8.27 1.22 -10.26
C THR A 195 7.19 1.53 -9.24
N VAL A 196 7.15 2.76 -8.69
CA VAL A 196 6.20 3.14 -7.63
C VAL A 196 4.91 3.66 -8.24
N HIS A 197 3.80 2.99 -7.93
CA HIS A 197 2.45 3.35 -8.36
C HIS A 197 1.43 3.06 -7.25
N LEU A 198 0.19 3.50 -7.47
CA LEU A 198 -0.90 3.19 -6.54
C LEU A 198 -1.15 1.68 -6.46
N LEU A 199 -1.38 1.18 -5.25
CA LEU A 199 -1.65 -0.23 -5.00
C LEU A 199 -2.77 -0.79 -5.89
N PRO A 200 -3.94 -0.13 -6.06
CA PRO A 200 -4.99 -0.64 -6.94
C PRO A 200 -4.57 -0.76 -8.40
N GLU A 201 -3.74 0.16 -8.90
CA GLU A 201 -3.22 0.09 -10.28
C GLU A 201 -2.33 -1.14 -10.46
N TRP A 202 -1.36 -1.36 -9.53
CA TRP A 202 -0.51 -2.56 -9.58
C TRP A 202 -1.31 -3.85 -9.49
N LEU A 203 -2.27 -3.93 -8.57
CA LEU A 203 -3.09 -5.14 -8.42
C LEU A 203 -3.90 -5.41 -9.67
N ALA A 204 -4.53 -4.40 -10.26
CA ALA A 204 -5.31 -4.55 -11.49
C ALA A 204 -4.44 -5.01 -12.66
N HIS A 205 -3.24 -4.44 -12.80
CA HIS A 205 -2.29 -4.84 -13.84
C HIS A 205 -1.83 -6.30 -13.67
N LEU A 206 -1.37 -6.68 -12.48
CA LEU A 206 -0.81 -8.01 -12.22
C LEU A 206 -1.88 -9.12 -12.16
N LEU A 207 -3.12 -8.78 -11.84
CA LEU A 207 -4.27 -9.69 -11.91
C LEU A 207 -4.97 -9.68 -13.28
N GLN A 208 -4.51 -8.84 -14.21
CA GLN A 208 -5.07 -8.72 -15.56
C GLN A 208 -6.56 -8.31 -15.56
N VAL A 209 -6.94 -7.45 -14.62
CA VAL A 209 -8.31 -6.95 -14.46
C VAL A 209 -8.67 -5.97 -15.57
N GLU A 210 -7.70 -5.14 -15.99
CA GLU A 210 -7.83 -4.20 -17.10
C GLU A 210 -6.61 -4.27 -18.01
N ALA A 211 -6.88 -4.25 -19.32
CA ALA A 211 -5.85 -4.26 -20.36
C ALA A 211 -5.26 -2.85 -20.64
N GLN A 212 -5.73 -1.80 -19.97
CA GLN A 212 -5.28 -0.45 -20.27
C GLN A 212 -3.89 -0.15 -19.72
N PRO A 213 -3.03 0.46 -20.53
CA PRO A 213 -1.70 0.83 -20.08
C PRO A 213 -1.79 1.88 -18.96
N TRP A 214 -0.85 1.78 -18.04
CA TRP A 214 -0.52 2.77 -17.05
C TRP A 214 -0.64 4.18 -17.61
N ARG A 215 -1.33 5.06 -16.91
CA ARG A 215 -1.07 6.47 -17.09
C ARG A 215 0.28 6.77 -16.48
N THR A 216 1.19 6.99 -17.38
CA THR A 216 2.55 7.38 -17.17
C THR A 216 2.71 8.53 -16.20
N ALA A 217 3.78 8.43 -15.47
CA ALA A 217 4.43 9.30 -14.53
C ALA A 217 3.77 9.36 -13.15
N PRO A 218 4.55 9.10 -12.09
CA PRO A 218 4.17 9.52 -10.76
C PRO A 218 3.88 11.03 -10.81
N PRO A 219 2.93 11.55 -10.00
CA PRO A 219 2.79 12.99 -9.89
C PRO A 219 4.16 13.57 -9.54
N GLU A 220 4.57 14.58 -10.27
CA GLU A 220 5.73 15.37 -9.92
C GLU A 220 5.41 16.00 -8.55
N PHE A 221 6.18 15.58 -7.52
CA PHE A 221 6.16 16.19 -6.20
C PHE A 221 7.06 17.42 -6.18
#